data_1b83a3b999c086324ee7b093f71ec348
#
_entry.id   1b83a3b999c086324ee7b093f71ec348
#
_cell.length_a   1.000
_cell.length_b   1.000
_cell.length_c   1.000
_cell.angle_alpha   90.00
_cell.angle_beta   90.00
_cell.angle_gamma   90.00
#
_symmetry.space_group_name_H-M   'P 1'
#
loop_
_entity.id
_entity.type
_entity.pdbx_description
1 polymer ?
#
loop_
_entity_poly.entity_id
_entity_poly.type
_entity_poly.pdbx_seq_one_letter_code
_entity_poly.pdbx_strand_id
1 'polypeptide(L)'
;MYIGKDIRQRANDLGLKLYVTKHGEKCVLNIYDTQHDRMLCNYDGYGGKFIRGRHKLLSREAFNKLPFTITKYRQLHDTLVVLHEIVKAEKEAGSLQLP
;
A
#
# COMPACT_ATOMS: atom_id res chain seq x y z
N MET A 1 -2.21 -14.87 0.52
CA MET A 1 -1.54 -14.29 -0.67
C MET A 1 -0.09 -14.02 -0.33
N TYR A 2 0.81 -14.49 -1.14
CA TYR A 2 2.24 -14.38 -0.88
C TYR A 2 2.82 -13.11 -1.54
N ILE A 3 3.58 -12.34 -0.78
CA ILE A 3 4.26 -11.15 -1.30
C ILE A 3 5.68 -11.55 -1.71
N GLY A 4 5.81 -11.93 -2.96
CA GLY A 4 7.08 -12.40 -3.51
C GLY A 4 7.92 -11.32 -4.16
N LYS A 5 8.96 -11.78 -4.85
CA LYS A 5 9.96 -10.91 -5.46
C LYS A 5 9.37 -10.01 -6.55
N ASP A 6 8.49 -10.54 -7.38
CA ASP A 6 7.95 -9.80 -8.53
C ASP A 6 7.10 -8.60 -8.09
N ILE A 7 6.23 -8.81 -7.10
CA ILE A 7 5.37 -7.72 -6.61
C ILE A 7 6.21 -6.67 -5.87
N ARG A 8 7.26 -7.08 -5.17
CA ARG A 8 8.18 -6.16 -4.49
C ARG A 8 8.96 -5.33 -5.51
N GLN A 9 9.41 -5.95 -6.61
CA GLN A 9 10.09 -5.24 -7.68
C GLN A 9 9.17 -4.22 -8.35
N ARG A 10 7.91 -4.61 -8.61
CA ARG A 10 6.91 -3.71 -9.17
C ARG A 10 6.70 -2.49 -8.26
N ALA A 11 6.60 -2.73 -6.95
CA ALA A 11 6.47 -1.64 -5.98
C ALA A 11 7.67 -0.70 -6.05
N ASN A 12 8.89 -1.25 -6.07
CA ASN A 12 10.12 -0.44 -6.18
C ASN A 12 10.12 0.42 -7.44
N ASP A 13 9.71 -0.13 -8.57
CA ASP A 13 9.63 0.61 -9.83
C ASP A 13 8.66 1.80 -9.75
N LEU A 14 7.69 1.70 -8.86
CA LEU A 14 6.68 2.74 -8.64
C LEU A 14 7.02 3.67 -7.46
N GLY A 15 8.23 3.57 -6.92
CA GLY A 15 8.65 4.40 -5.79
C GLY A 15 8.03 3.98 -4.46
N LEU A 16 7.59 2.73 -4.38
CA LEU A 16 6.94 2.18 -3.19
C LEU A 16 7.79 1.04 -2.63
N LYS A 17 7.63 0.76 -1.34
CA LYS A 17 8.30 -0.34 -0.69
C LYS A 17 7.31 -1.12 0.18
N LEU A 18 7.38 -2.43 0.09
CA LEU A 18 6.47 -3.32 0.79
C LEU A 18 7.18 -4.00 1.96
N TYR A 19 6.59 -3.91 3.14
CA TYR A 19 7.04 -4.64 4.32
C TYR A 19 5.90 -5.49 4.85
N VAL A 20 6.17 -6.75 5.08
CA VAL A 20 5.18 -7.66 5.63
C VAL A 20 5.58 -7.98 7.07
N THR A 21 4.69 -7.68 8.01
CA THR A 21 4.85 -8.07 9.40
C THR A 21 3.85 -9.18 9.72
N LYS A 22 4.28 -10.17 10.50
CA LYS A 22 3.44 -11.32 10.84
C LYS A 22 3.10 -11.30 12.32
N HIS A 23 1.82 -11.58 12.61
CA HIS A 23 1.30 -11.66 13.97
C HIS A 23 0.42 -12.92 14.08
N GLY A 24 1.05 -14.05 14.38
CA GLY A 24 0.37 -15.35 14.37
C GLY A 24 -0.09 -15.72 12.97
N GLU A 25 -1.39 -15.96 12.78
CA GLU A 25 -1.97 -16.28 11.48
C GLU A 25 -2.26 -15.06 10.62
N LYS A 26 -2.18 -13.88 11.21
CA LYS A 26 -2.40 -12.62 10.50
C LYS A 26 -1.08 -12.06 10.01
N CYS A 27 -1.15 -11.31 8.92
CA CYS A 27 -0.03 -10.51 8.46
C CYS A 27 -0.52 -9.11 8.13
N VAL A 28 0.41 -8.16 8.11
CA VAL A 28 0.11 -6.78 7.72
C VAL A 28 1.04 -6.44 6.57
N LEU A 29 0.45 -6.02 5.45
CA LEU A 29 1.20 -5.50 4.32
C LEU A 29 1.31 -3.99 4.50
N ASN A 30 2.50 -3.52 4.85
CA ASN A 30 2.79 -2.09 5.03
C ASN A 30 3.38 -1.54 3.75
N ILE A 31 2.80 -0.46 3.24
CA ILE A 31 3.23 0.16 1.98
C ILE A 31 3.86 1.51 2.30
N TYR A 32 5.14 1.64 1.99
CA TYR A 32 5.94 2.83 2.28
C TYR A 32 6.20 3.63 1.01
N ASP A 33 6.30 4.94 1.18
CA ASP A 33 6.84 5.85 0.18
C ASP A 33 8.36 5.87 0.33
N THR A 34 9.10 5.52 -0.73
CA THR A 34 10.56 5.46 -0.66
C THR A 34 11.21 6.83 -0.51
N GLN A 35 10.59 7.87 -1.07
CA GLN A 35 11.13 9.22 -1.00
C GLN A 35 11.17 9.74 0.44
N HIS A 36 10.12 9.48 1.22
CA HIS A 36 10.01 9.94 2.60
C HIS A 36 10.36 8.88 3.63
N ASP A 37 10.51 7.62 3.19
CA ASP A 37 10.71 6.44 4.04
C ASP A 37 9.67 6.35 5.15
N ARG A 38 8.40 6.57 4.78
CA ARG A 38 7.27 6.57 5.71
C ARG A 38 6.12 5.74 5.17
N MET A 39 5.37 5.16 6.10
CA MET A 39 4.22 4.34 5.73
C MET A 39 3.09 5.21 5.18
N LEU A 40 2.63 4.86 3.99
CA LEU A 40 1.47 5.47 3.35
C LEU A 40 0.17 4.90 3.93
N CYS A 41 0.07 3.59 3.93
CA CYS A 41 -1.08 2.85 4.41
C CYS A 41 -0.71 1.39 4.59
N ASN A 42 -1.62 0.59 5.14
CA ASN A 42 -1.43 -0.84 5.22
C ASN A 42 -2.72 -1.61 4.93
N TYR A 43 -2.56 -2.89 4.68
CA TYR A 43 -3.62 -3.85 4.50
C TYR A 43 -3.43 -5.00 5.49
N ASP A 44 -4.52 -5.44 6.11
CA ASP A 44 -4.51 -6.61 6.98
C ASP A 44 -4.78 -7.86 6.15
N GLY A 45 -3.89 -8.84 6.25
CA GLY A 45 -3.97 -10.08 5.47
C GLY A 45 -4.28 -11.29 6.33
N TYR A 46 -5.29 -12.03 5.94
CA TYR A 46 -5.60 -13.35 6.47
C TYR A 46 -6.59 -14.05 5.55
N GLY A 47 -6.62 -15.39 5.60
CA GLY A 47 -7.55 -16.14 4.77
C GLY A 47 -7.35 -15.95 3.27
N GLY A 48 -6.13 -15.66 2.83
CA GLY A 48 -5.81 -15.50 1.42
C GLY A 48 -6.24 -14.17 0.80
N LYS A 49 -6.59 -13.18 1.62
CA LYS A 49 -7.01 -11.86 1.16
C LYS A 49 -6.41 -10.76 1.99
N PHE A 50 -6.42 -9.55 1.45
CA PHE A 50 -6.04 -8.32 2.15
C PHE A 50 -7.24 -7.41 2.26
N ILE A 51 -7.41 -6.80 3.44
CA ILE A 51 -8.47 -5.83 3.72
C ILE A 51 -7.81 -4.53 4.16
N ARG A 52 -8.30 -3.39 3.66
CA ARG A 52 -7.75 -2.08 4.05
C ARG A 52 -7.65 -1.97 5.57
N GLY A 53 -6.47 -1.61 6.04
CA GLY A 53 -6.19 -1.41 7.45
C GLY A 53 -6.19 0.07 7.82
N ARG A 54 -5.00 0.67 7.87
CA ARG A 54 -4.81 2.04 8.33
C ARG A 54 -4.12 2.88 7.28
N HIS A 55 -4.43 4.18 7.27
CA HIS A 55 -3.66 5.17 6.52
C HIS A 55 -2.76 5.95 7.49
N LYS A 56 -1.62 6.37 7.00
CA LYS A 56 -0.70 7.22 7.73
C LYS A 56 -0.39 8.48 6.93
N LEU A 57 0.53 8.38 5.97
CA LEU A 57 0.93 9.50 5.14
C LEU A 57 -0.19 9.90 4.17
N LEU A 58 -0.93 8.94 3.65
CA LEU A 58 -2.10 9.23 2.81
C LEU A 58 -3.21 9.88 3.63
N SER A 59 -3.91 10.81 3.01
CA SER A 59 -5.15 11.34 3.56
C SER A 59 -6.22 10.24 3.58
N ARG A 60 -7.24 10.41 4.41
CA ARG A 60 -8.37 9.48 4.44
C ARG A 60 -9.07 9.41 3.09
N GLU A 61 -9.27 10.56 2.44
CA GLU A 61 -9.92 10.63 1.13
C GLU A 61 -9.15 9.82 0.08
N ALA A 62 -7.83 9.97 0.06
CA ALA A 62 -6.97 9.23 -0.86
C ALA A 62 -7.01 7.73 -0.56
N PHE A 63 -6.93 7.35 0.71
CA PHE A 63 -6.98 5.96 1.13
C PHE A 63 -8.30 5.29 0.72
N ASN A 64 -9.42 6.02 0.80
CA ASN A 64 -10.73 5.50 0.42
C ASN A 64 -10.88 5.24 -1.09
N LYS A 65 -9.96 5.76 -1.91
CA LYS A 65 -9.94 5.47 -3.35
C LYS A 65 -9.33 4.10 -3.66
N LEU A 66 -8.64 3.50 -2.70
CA LEU A 66 -8.06 2.17 -2.86
C LEU A 66 -9.13 1.10 -2.63
N PRO A 67 -8.97 -0.11 -3.22
CA PRO A 67 -9.94 -1.18 -2.98
C PRO A 67 -9.99 -1.56 -1.51
N PHE A 68 -11.19 -1.83 -1.01
CA PHE A 68 -11.37 -2.27 0.37
C PHE A 68 -10.78 -3.67 0.60
N THR A 69 -10.94 -4.54 -0.39
CA THR A 69 -10.48 -5.93 -0.31
C THR A 69 -9.69 -6.28 -1.55
N ILE A 70 -8.57 -6.98 -1.36
CA ILE A 70 -7.72 -7.49 -2.44
C ILE A 70 -7.66 -9.00 -2.28
N THR A 71 -8.11 -9.74 -3.31
CA THR A 71 -8.17 -11.21 -3.28
C THR A 71 -7.27 -11.88 -4.32
N LYS A 72 -6.74 -11.12 -5.27
CA LYS A 72 -5.93 -11.65 -6.37
C LYS A 72 -4.67 -10.81 -6.58
N TYR A 73 -3.61 -11.44 -7.04
CA TYR A 73 -2.36 -10.77 -7.36
C TYR A 73 -2.54 -9.61 -8.33
N ARG A 74 -3.36 -9.81 -9.36
CA ARG A 74 -3.62 -8.77 -10.34
C ARG A 74 -4.22 -7.53 -9.69
N GLN A 75 -5.13 -7.71 -8.76
CA GLN A 75 -5.71 -6.60 -8.00
C GLN A 75 -4.65 -5.86 -7.18
N LEU A 76 -3.69 -6.60 -6.61
CA LEU A 76 -2.59 -6.00 -5.86
C LEU A 76 -1.70 -5.17 -6.77
N HIS A 77 -1.31 -5.69 -7.94
CA HIS A 77 -0.55 -4.94 -8.93
C HIS A 77 -1.27 -3.66 -9.34
N ASP A 78 -2.56 -3.78 -9.66
CA ASP A 78 -3.38 -2.63 -10.06
C ASP A 78 -3.48 -1.60 -8.91
N THR A 79 -3.61 -2.08 -7.68
CA THR A 79 -3.66 -1.22 -6.48
C THR A 79 -2.37 -0.43 -6.33
N LEU A 80 -1.20 -1.05 -6.57
CA LEU A 80 0.07 -0.34 -6.49
C LEU A 80 0.18 0.77 -7.54
N VAL A 81 -0.32 0.52 -8.75
CA VAL A 81 -0.34 1.55 -9.80
C VAL A 81 -1.25 2.70 -9.42
N VAL A 82 -2.46 2.40 -8.93
CA VAL A 82 -3.41 3.42 -8.47
C VAL A 82 -2.80 4.20 -7.31
N LEU A 83 -2.16 3.53 -6.37
CA LEU A 83 -1.51 4.17 -5.23
C LEU A 83 -0.39 5.10 -5.68
N HIS A 84 0.41 4.68 -6.66
CA HIS A 84 1.46 5.53 -7.24
C HIS A 84 0.87 6.84 -7.77
N GLU A 85 -0.21 6.76 -8.54
CA GLU A 85 -0.88 7.94 -9.09
C GLU A 85 -1.48 8.83 -8.00
N ILE A 86 -2.09 8.23 -6.98
CA ILE A 86 -2.63 8.96 -5.83
C ILE A 86 -1.53 9.71 -5.10
N VAL A 87 -0.41 9.03 -4.81
CA VAL A 87 0.72 9.65 -4.11
C VAL A 87 1.28 10.80 -4.91
N LYS A 88 1.42 10.64 -6.21
CA LYS A 88 1.89 11.69 -7.11
C LYS A 88 0.99 12.93 -7.02
N ALA A 89 -0.32 12.73 -7.10
CA ALA A 89 -1.29 13.82 -7.01
C ALA A 89 -1.27 14.49 -5.64
N GLU A 90 -1.16 13.70 -4.56
CA GLU A 90 -1.06 14.22 -3.19
C GLU A 90 0.20 15.04 -2.97
N LYS A 91 1.33 14.61 -3.53
CA LYS A 91 2.58 15.37 -3.46
C LYS A 91 2.46 16.71 -4.19
N GLU A 92 1.88 16.72 -5.38
CA GLU A 92 1.68 17.92 -6.17
C GLU A 92 0.73 18.91 -5.48
N ALA A 93 -0.28 18.40 -4.81
CA ALA A 93 -1.26 19.20 -4.06
C ALA A 93 -0.79 19.59 -2.66
N GLY A 94 0.31 19.02 -2.18
CA GLY A 94 0.78 19.25 -0.81
C GLY A 94 -0.13 18.62 0.24
N SER A 95 -0.90 17.59 -0.10
CA SER A 95 -1.89 16.99 0.80
C SER A 95 -1.41 15.74 1.53
N LEU A 96 -0.17 15.28 1.33
CA LEU A 96 0.37 14.22 2.16
C LEU A 96 0.47 14.69 3.61
N GLN A 97 0.12 13.82 4.54
CA GLN A 97 0.09 14.14 5.97
C GLN A 97 1.51 14.02 6.57
N LEU A 98 2.42 14.81 6.08
CA LEU A 98 3.79 14.90 6.60
C LEU A 98 3.78 15.64 7.94
N PRO A 99 4.61 15.22 8.91
CA PRO A 99 4.77 15.95 10.18
C PRO A 99 5.43 17.32 9.98
#